data_88e7029ef4b7e13d1ce8cfbbb0c7a718
#
_entry.id   88e7029ef4b7e13d1ce8cfbbb0c7a718
#
_cell.length_a   1.000
_cell.length_b   1.000
_cell.length_c   1.000
_cell.angle_alpha   90.00
_cell.angle_beta   90.00
_cell.angle_gamma   90.00
#
_symmetry.space_group_name_H-M   'P 1'
#
loop_
_entity.id
_entity.type
_entity.pdbx_description
1 polymer ?
#
loop_
_entity_poly.entity_id
_entity_poly.type
_entity_poly.pdbx_seq_one_letter_code
_entity_poly.pdbx_strand_id
1 'polypeptide(L)'
;AVRAGLGEEREMGDDEVAALGGRIAVAALRYFMLKYGRNKVIAFDFGEALAFEGDSGPYLQYSTVRAENIFRKMAARHVDARLDQKSLNLLTIGKPLGDDLWEIIRLSAETPGAIRRAVEALELSILTHHLFELGQTFNSFYHKSPTLNEPDADQRQRRAVRAEVFRGTMPVALEWLGIALAERLGSRDGWPETRRGA
;
A
#
# COMPACT_ATOMS: atom_id res chain seq x y z
N ALA A 1 -1.78 -16.67 12.51
CA ALA A 1 -1.68 -15.24 12.21
C ALA A 1 -2.64 -14.84 11.07
N VAL A 2 -2.64 -15.54 9.91
CA VAL A 2 -3.51 -15.19 8.75
C VAL A 2 -5.00 -15.27 9.09
N ARG A 3 -5.46 -16.31 9.80
CA ARG A 3 -6.87 -16.47 10.21
C ARG A 3 -7.34 -15.40 11.19
N ALA A 4 -6.47 -14.89 12.06
CA ALA A 4 -6.81 -13.85 13.03
C ALA A 4 -6.98 -12.45 12.39
N GLY A 5 -6.54 -12.27 11.15
CA GLY A 5 -6.67 -11.03 10.40
C GLY A 5 -7.82 -11.01 9.39
N LEU A 6 -8.53 -12.13 9.21
CA LEU A 6 -9.68 -12.23 8.32
C LEU A 6 -10.95 -11.95 9.14
N GLY A 7 -11.61 -10.83 8.90
CA GLY A 7 -12.89 -10.51 9.51
C GLY A 7 -13.98 -11.54 9.14
N GLU A 8 -15.02 -11.62 9.96
CA GLU A 8 -16.08 -12.63 9.95
C GLU A 8 -16.93 -12.78 8.66
N GLU A 9 -16.66 -12.00 7.61
CA GLU A 9 -17.56 -11.94 6.45
C GLU A 9 -17.38 -13.06 5.39
N ARG A 10 -16.37 -13.91 5.51
CA ARG A 10 -16.22 -15.08 4.62
C ARG A 10 -15.33 -16.15 5.23
N GLU A 11 -15.87 -17.34 5.42
CA GLU A 11 -15.07 -18.54 5.68
C GLU A 11 -14.21 -18.83 4.43
N MET A 12 -12.91 -18.56 4.53
CA MET A 12 -11.94 -18.99 3.54
C MET A 12 -11.64 -20.48 3.76
N GLY A 13 -11.66 -21.25 2.67
CA GLY A 13 -11.23 -22.65 2.70
C GLY A 13 -9.76 -22.77 3.11
N ASP A 14 -9.39 -23.92 3.65
CA ASP A 14 -8.00 -24.16 4.13
C ASP A 14 -6.97 -23.97 3.02
N ASP A 15 -7.27 -24.32 1.79
CA ASP A 15 -6.41 -24.12 0.62
C ASP A 15 -6.21 -22.63 0.29
N GLU A 16 -7.27 -21.81 0.39
CA GLU A 16 -7.18 -20.37 0.18
C GLU A 16 -6.33 -19.69 1.26
N VAL A 17 -6.48 -20.13 2.53
CA VAL A 17 -5.68 -19.63 3.66
C VAL A 17 -4.22 -20.01 3.48
N ALA A 18 -3.93 -21.24 3.03
CA ALA A 18 -2.57 -21.70 2.76
C ALA A 18 -1.93 -20.92 1.62
N ALA A 19 -2.66 -20.72 0.51
CA ALA A 19 -2.17 -19.95 -0.63
C ALA A 19 -1.90 -18.46 -0.26
N LEU A 20 -2.79 -17.84 0.51
CA LEU A 20 -2.61 -16.47 1.00
C LEU A 20 -1.40 -16.38 1.95
N GLY A 21 -1.28 -17.35 2.89
CA GLY A 21 -0.13 -17.44 3.79
C GLY A 21 1.19 -17.58 3.04
N GLY A 22 1.22 -18.38 1.99
CA GLY A 22 2.38 -18.54 1.13
C GLY A 22 2.79 -17.23 0.43
N ARG A 23 1.83 -16.48 -0.12
CA ARG A 23 2.11 -15.18 -0.74
C ARG A 23 2.67 -14.16 0.25
N ILE A 24 2.11 -14.10 1.46
CA ILE A 24 2.60 -13.21 2.53
C ILE A 24 4.02 -13.62 2.95
N ALA A 25 4.27 -14.91 3.13
CA ALA A 25 5.60 -15.42 3.52
C ALA A 25 6.66 -15.10 2.47
N VAL A 26 6.36 -15.30 1.18
CA VAL A 26 7.28 -14.96 0.09
C VAL A 26 7.53 -13.45 0.03
N ALA A 27 6.50 -12.63 0.18
CA ALA A 27 6.64 -11.17 0.22
C ALA A 27 7.51 -10.72 1.39
N ALA A 28 7.28 -11.28 2.58
CA ALA A 28 8.04 -10.99 3.79
C ALA A 28 9.52 -11.32 3.60
N LEU A 29 9.82 -12.53 3.14
CA LEU A 29 11.19 -12.98 2.92
C LEU A 29 11.91 -12.15 1.85
N ARG A 30 11.28 -11.96 0.68
CA ARG A 30 11.88 -11.19 -0.42
C ARG A 30 12.16 -9.75 0.00
N TYR A 31 11.17 -9.08 0.56
CA TYR A 31 11.34 -7.70 0.98
C TYR A 31 12.43 -7.58 2.04
N PHE A 32 12.42 -8.44 3.06
CA PHE A 32 13.42 -8.43 4.12
C PHE A 32 14.85 -8.59 3.57
N MET A 33 15.05 -9.46 2.58
CA MET A 33 16.37 -9.61 1.94
C MET A 33 16.74 -8.43 1.05
N LEU A 34 15.77 -7.84 0.36
CA LEU A 34 16.02 -6.78 -0.62
C LEU A 34 16.16 -5.37 0.00
N LYS A 35 15.65 -5.16 1.23
CA LYS A 35 15.76 -3.84 1.88
C LYS A 35 17.18 -3.51 2.36
N TYR A 36 18.05 -4.49 2.44
CA TYR A 36 19.44 -4.31 2.82
C TYR A 36 20.34 -4.25 1.59
N GLY A 37 21.39 -3.44 1.71
CA GLY A 37 22.44 -3.35 0.69
C GLY A 37 23.21 -4.68 0.55
N ARG A 38 23.67 -5.00 -0.67
CA ARG A 38 24.35 -6.25 -1.04
C ARG A 38 25.52 -6.66 -0.14
N ASN A 39 26.20 -5.68 0.47
CA ASN A 39 27.38 -5.92 1.28
C ASN A 39 27.08 -5.98 2.78
N LYS A 40 25.79 -5.91 3.18
CA LYS A 40 25.40 -6.04 4.58
C LYS A 40 25.27 -7.49 5.00
N VAL A 41 25.80 -7.81 6.17
CA VAL A 41 25.47 -9.06 6.86
C VAL A 41 24.03 -8.92 7.39
N ILE A 42 23.16 -9.84 7.02
CA ILE A 42 21.75 -9.84 7.36
C ILE A 42 21.51 -10.91 8.42
N ALA A 43 21.05 -10.51 9.60
CA ALA A 43 20.46 -11.42 10.56
C ALA A 43 18.95 -11.48 10.30
N PHE A 44 18.44 -12.62 9.87
CA PHE A 44 17.02 -12.76 9.55
C PHE A 44 16.18 -12.85 10.83
N ASP A 45 15.20 -11.98 10.96
CA ASP A 45 14.23 -11.97 12.04
C ASP A 45 12.81 -12.19 11.47
N PHE A 46 12.16 -13.28 11.92
CA PHE A 46 10.81 -13.63 11.49
C PHE A 46 9.77 -12.61 11.96
N GLY A 47 9.94 -12.06 13.17
CA GLY A 47 9.01 -11.08 13.74
C GLY A 47 9.02 -9.80 12.92
N GLU A 48 10.19 -9.28 12.59
CA GLU A 48 10.37 -8.10 11.75
C GLU A 48 9.89 -8.36 10.31
N ALA A 49 10.26 -9.48 9.71
CA ALA A 49 9.91 -9.79 8.32
C ALA A 49 8.40 -9.94 8.11
N LEU A 50 7.68 -10.52 9.07
CA LEU A 50 6.24 -10.75 9.02
C LEU A 50 5.41 -9.63 9.65
N ALA A 51 6.03 -8.55 10.09
CA ALA A 51 5.32 -7.42 10.67
C ALA A 51 4.41 -6.74 9.62
N PHE A 52 3.19 -6.37 10.05
CA PHE A 52 2.26 -5.58 9.23
C PHE A 52 2.40 -4.08 9.48
N GLU A 53 3.40 -3.70 10.25
CA GLU A 53 3.80 -2.32 10.52
C GLU A 53 5.30 -2.19 10.29
N GLY A 54 5.75 -0.99 9.94
CA GLY A 54 7.15 -0.73 9.67
C GLY A 54 7.61 -1.20 8.30
N ASP A 55 8.92 -1.32 8.14
CA ASP A 55 9.60 -1.58 6.87
C ASP A 55 9.59 -3.08 6.51
N SER A 56 8.43 -3.55 6.01
CA SER A 56 8.19 -4.95 5.69
C SER A 56 7.37 -5.15 4.42
N GLY A 57 7.53 -6.34 3.79
CA GLY A 57 6.75 -6.72 2.61
C GLY A 57 5.25 -6.81 2.88
N PRO A 58 4.79 -7.47 3.96
CA PRO A 58 3.39 -7.51 4.35
C PRO A 58 2.76 -6.13 4.57
N TYR A 59 3.52 -5.17 5.11
CA TYR A 59 3.06 -3.78 5.25
C TYR A 59 2.72 -3.14 3.90
N LEU A 60 3.57 -3.32 2.88
CA LEU A 60 3.31 -2.77 1.54
C LEU A 60 2.15 -3.49 0.84
N GLN A 61 2.06 -4.82 0.97
CA GLN A 61 0.90 -5.57 0.48
C GLN A 61 -0.40 -5.07 1.12
N TYR A 62 -0.41 -4.89 2.43
CA TYR A 62 -1.57 -4.38 3.16
C TYR A 62 -1.96 -2.95 2.72
N SER A 63 -0.97 -2.08 2.50
CA SER A 63 -1.20 -0.73 1.98
C SER A 63 -1.90 -0.74 0.62
N THR A 64 -1.50 -1.68 -0.26
CA THR A 64 -2.10 -1.85 -1.58
C THR A 64 -3.56 -2.31 -1.49
N VAL A 65 -3.82 -3.31 -0.65
CA VAL A 65 -5.20 -3.80 -0.41
C VAL A 65 -6.08 -2.70 0.21
N ARG A 66 -5.50 -1.87 1.08
CA ARG A 66 -6.20 -0.72 1.67
C ARG A 66 -6.62 0.29 0.60
N ALA A 67 -5.75 0.60 -0.36
CA ALA A 67 -6.09 1.47 -1.48
C ALA A 67 -7.23 0.87 -2.33
N GLU A 68 -7.15 -0.41 -2.68
CA GLU A 68 -8.19 -1.12 -3.44
C GLU A 68 -9.54 -1.13 -2.71
N ASN A 69 -9.53 -1.32 -1.39
CA ASN A 69 -10.73 -1.31 -0.57
C ASN A 69 -11.46 0.05 -0.55
N ILE A 70 -10.76 1.18 -0.74
CA ILE A 70 -11.39 2.49 -0.91
C ILE A 70 -12.33 2.45 -2.11
N PHE A 71 -11.83 2.02 -3.27
CA PHE A 71 -12.61 1.97 -4.52
C PHE A 71 -13.74 0.96 -4.47
N ARG A 72 -13.48 -0.22 -3.90
CA ARG A 72 -14.54 -1.23 -3.69
C ARG A 72 -15.68 -0.70 -2.83
N LYS A 73 -15.36 0.00 -1.74
CA LYS A 73 -16.38 0.60 -0.86
C LYS A 73 -17.07 1.81 -1.50
N MET A 74 -16.38 2.60 -2.33
CA MET A 74 -16.99 3.67 -3.11
C MET A 74 -17.99 3.09 -4.13
N ALA A 75 -17.60 2.06 -4.87
CA ALA A 75 -18.48 1.38 -5.82
C ALA A 75 -19.73 0.78 -5.14
N ALA A 76 -19.57 0.16 -3.98
CA ALA A 76 -20.69 -0.37 -3.19
C ALA A 76 -21.68 0.72 -2.70
N ARG A 77 -21.21 1.96 -2.58
CA ARG A 77 -22.03 3.14 -2.22
C ARG A 77 -22.53 3.92 -3.45
N HIS A 78 -22.32 3.39 -4.66
CA HIS A 78 -22.64 4.06 -5.93
C HIS A 78 -21.96 5.44 -6.07
N VAL A 79 -20.79 5.62 -5.47
CA VAL A 79 -19.99 6.84 -5.58
C VAL A 79 -19.03 6.65 -6.75
N ASP A 80 -19.12 7.55 -7.74
CA ASP A 80 -18.19 7.53 -8.88
C ASP A 80 -16.78 7.92 -8.40
N ALA A 81 -15.84 7.03 -8.67
CA ALA A 81 -14.43 7.20 -8.29
C ALA A 81 -13.51 7.23 -9.52
N ARG A 82 -14.07 7.37 -10.73
CA ARG A 82 -13.25 7.40 -11.96
C ARG A 82 -12.38 8.64 -12.01
N LEU A 83 -11.13 8.44 -12.40
CA LEU A 83 -10.25 9.52 -12.81
C LEU A 83 -10.61 9.93 -14.24
N ASP A 84 -11.52 10.86 -14.35
CA ASP A 84 -11.85 11.55 -15.59
C ASP A 84 -11.20 12.94 -15.65
N GLN A 85 -11.36 13.64 -16.76
CA GLN A 85 -10.84 15.00 -16.92
C GLN A 85 -11.39 15.97 -15.87
N LYS A 86 -12.62 15.74 -15.37
CA LYS A 86 -13.20 16.55 -14.30
C LYS A 86 -12.47 16.37 -12.99
N SER A 87 -12.15 15.11 -12.65
CA SER A 87 -11.36 14.77 -11.45
C SER A 87 -9.96 15.38 -11.50
N LEU A 88 -9.31 15.33 -12.67
CA LEU A 88 -8.01 15.97 -12.89
C LEU A 88 -8.12 17.50 -12.77
N ASN A 89 -9.16 18.11 -13.32
CA ASN A 89 -9.38 19.53 -13.19
C ASN A 89 -9.60 19.98 -11.74
N LEU A 90 -10.24 19.15 -10.90
CA LEU A 90 -10.37 19.42 -9.47
C LEU A 90 -9.03 19.51 -8.74
N LEU A 91 -7.97 18.89 -9.27
CA LEU A 91 -6.63 18.99 -8.70
C LEU A 91 -5.97 20.34 -9.05
N THR A 92 -6.37 20.96 -10.17
CA THR A 92 -5.71 22.15 -10.71
C THR A 92 -6.47 23.44 -10.42
N ILE A 93 -7.78 23.37 -10.10
CA ILE A 93 -8.64 24.55 -9.95
C ILE A 93 -8.91 24.86 -8.47
N GLY A 94 -8.48 26.03 -8.02
CA GLY A 94 -9.07 26.78 -6.93
C GLY A 94 -8.66 26.48 -5.49
N LYS A 95 -8.00 25.39 -5.16
CA LYS A 95 -7.41 25.15 -3.84
C LYS A 95 -6.05 24.50 -3.98
N PRO A 96 -5.05 24.89 -3.18
CA PRO A 96 -3.76 24.22 -3.18
C PRO A 96 -3.92 22.71 -3.00
N LEU A 97 -3.15 21.93 -3.75
CA LEU A 97 -2.96 20.53 -3.45
C LEU A 97 -2.38 20.49 -2.03
N GLY A 98 -3.09 19.86 -1.09
CA GLY A 98 -2.49 19.67 0.24
C GLY A 98 -1.17 18.91 0.11
N ASP A 99 -0.23 19.20 1.01
CA ASP A 99 1.14 18.62 0.98
C ASP A 99 1.13 17.11 0.81
N ASP A 100 0.20 16.41 1.45
CA ASP A 100 0.05 14.95 1.35
C ASP A 100 -0.27 14.44 -0.07
N LEU A 101 -1.10 15.17 -0.83
CA LEU A 101 -1.42 14.77 -2.21
C LEU A 101 -0.22 15.00 -3.13
N TRP A 102 0.42 16.15 -2.98
CA TRP A 102 1.62 16.46 -3.75
C TRP A 102 2.69 15.41 -3.53
N GLU A 103 2.91 15.01 -2.29
CA GLU A 103 3.93 14.04 -1.94
C GLU A 103 3.68 12.65 -2.53
N ILE A 104 2.42 12.15 -2.52
CA ILE A 104 2.06 10.90 -3.19
C ILE A 104 2.30 10.97 -4.69
N ILE A 105 1.92 12.08 -5.33
CA ILE A 105 2.13 12.29 -6.78
C ILE A 105 3.63 12.34 -7.09
N ARG A 106 4.41 13.08 -6.31
CA ARG A 106 5.86 13.20 -6.47
C ARG A 106 6.54 11.83 -6.38
N LEU A 107 6.32 11.10 -5.29
CA LEU A 107 6.90 9.79 -5.08
C LEU A 107 6.47 8.80 -6.17
N SER A 108 5.20 8.82 -6.57
CA SER A 108 4.72 7.96 -7.66
C SER A 108 5.40 8.29 -8.99
N ALA A 109 5.57 9.56 -9.31
CA ALA A 109 6.27 10.01 -10.52
C ALA A 109 7.77 9.70 -10.49
N GLU A 110 8.40 9.66 -9.32
CA GLU A 110 9.82 9.31 -9.15
C GLU A 110 10.08 7.80 -9.20
N THR A 111 9.05 6.96 -9.10
CA THR A 111 9.20 5.48 -9.06
C THR A 111 9.97 4.93 -10.28
N PRO A 112 9.71 5.33 -11.55
CA PRO A 112 10.51 4.87 -12.68
C PRO A 112 11.99 5.25 -12.56
N GLY A 113 12.28 6.41 -11.99
CA GLY A 113 13.64 6.86 -11.71
C GLY A 113 14.32 6.01 -10.63
N ALA A 114 13.58 5.62 -9.58
CA ALA A 114 14.07 4.73 -8.52
C ALA A 114 14.37 3.33 -9.08
N ILE A 115 13.52 2.78 -9.94
CA ILE A 115 13.77 1.51 -10.64
C ILE A 115 15.06 1.60 -11.45
N ARG A 116 15.22 2.65 -12.26
CA ARG A 116 16.42 2.83 -13.06
C ARG A 116 17.68 2.89 -12.20
N ARG A 117 17.70 3.69 -11.15
CA ARG A 117 18.84 3.78 -10.22
C ARG A 117 19.15 2.45 -9.56
N ALA A 118 18.13 1.67 -9.17
CA ALA A 118 18.31 0.36 -8.59
C ALA A 118 18.99 -0.62 -9.57
N VAL A 119 18.59 -0.57 -10.85
CA VAL A 119 19.20 -1.41 -11.92
C VAL A 119 20.61 -0.96 -12.22
N GLU A 120 20.86 0.33 -12.42
CA GLU A 120 22.19 0.88 -12.71
C GLU A 120 23.19 0.60 -11.60
N ALA A 121 22.76 0.72 -10.35
CA ALA A 121 23.58 0.43 -9.17
C ALA A 121 23.66 -1.08 -8.84
N LEU A 122 22.83 -1.92 -9.47
CA LEU A 122 22.60 -3.32 -9.09
C LEU A 122 22.23 -3.44 -7.60
N GLU A 123 21.41 -2.51 -7.09
CA GLU A 123 21.09 -2.35 -5.65
C GLU A 123 19.60 -2.15 -5.45
N LEU A 124 18.87 -3.25 -5.17
CA LEU A 124 17.41 -3.22 -5.05
C LEU A 124 16.93 -2.52 -3.79
N SER A 125 17.78 -2.31 -2.79
CA SER A 125 17.44 -1.54 -1.59
C SER A 125 17.05 -0.08 -1.91
N ILE A 126 17.53 0.48 -3.01
CA ILE A 126 17.11 1.80 -3.49
C ILE A 126 15.60 1.81 -3.81
N LEU A 127 15.12 0.77 -4.47
CA LEU A 127 13.70 0.65 -4.81
C LEU A 127 12.85 0.33 -3.57
N THR A 128 13.30 -0.60 -2.70
CA THR A 128 12.53 -0.95 -1.50
C THR A 128 12.34 0.24 -0.56
N HIS A 129 13.38 1.06 -0.32
CA HIS A 129 13.27 2.26 0.49
C HIS A 129 12.30 3.28 -0.14
N HIS A 130 12.38 3.49 -1.44
CA HIS A 130 11.44 4.37 -2.16
C HIS A 130 9.99 3.91 -2.02
N LEU A 131 9.72 2.60 -2.18
CA LEU A 131 8.37 2.06 -2.03
C LEU A 131 7.88 2.10 -0.59
N PHE A 132 8.77 1.94 0.38
CA PHE A 132 8.42 2.11 1.78
C PHE A 132 8.00 3.54 2.09
N GLU A 133 8.73 4.54 1.61
CA GLU A 133 8.39 5.96 1.75
C GLU A 133 7.02 6.26 1.13
N LEU A 134 6.77 5.77 -0.10
CA LEU A 134 5.47 5.90 -0.77
C LEU A 134 4.34 5.23 0.04
N GLY A 135 4.58 4.03 0.59
CA GLY A 135 3.62 3.31 1.43
C GLY A 135 3.33 4.04 2.74
N GLN A 136 4.35 4.59 3.41
CA GLN A 136 4.19 5.39 4.63
C GLN A 136 3.38 6.66 4.37
N THR A 137 3.69 7.37 3.29
CA THR A 137 2.96 8.58 2.89
C THR A 137 1.49 8.28 2.64
N PHE A 138 1.18 7.21 1.91
CA PHE A 138 -0.19 6.78 1.69
C PHE A 138 -0.91 6.40 2.98
N ASN A 139 -0.29 5.62 3.86
CA ASN A 139 -0.91 5.21 5.11
C ASN A 139 -1.12 6.37 6.08
N SER A 140 -0.18 7.32 6.16
CA SER A 140 -0.35 8.55 6.93
C SER A 140 -1.57 9.35 6.45
N PHE A 141 -1.70 9.52 5.14
CA PHE A 141 -2.88 10.15 4.53
C PHE A 141 -4.17 9.39 4.86
N TYR A 142 -4.18 8.06 4.69
CA TYR A 142 -5.37 7.24 4.93
C TYR A 142 -5.94 7.41 6.34
N HIS A 143 -5.05 7.53 7.34
CA HIS A 143 -5.46 7.73 8.74
C HIS A 143 -5.96 9.16 9.03
N LYS A 144 -5.31 10.17 8.45
CA LYS A 144 -5.66 11.57 8.70
C LYS A 144 -6.91 12.04 7.95
N SER A 145 -7.16 11.46 6.79
CA SER A 145 -8.16 11.98 5.84
C SER A 145 -9.02 10.85 5.26
N PRO A 146 -9.99 10.30 6.03
CA PRO A 146 -10.83 9.21 5.57
C PRO A 146 -11.65 9.63 4.34
N THR A 147 -11.43 8.97 3.21
CA THR A 147 -12.05 9.30 1.92
C THR A 147 -13.54 9.02 1.90
N LEU A 148 -13.96 7.89 2.46
CA LEU A 148 -15.34 7.40 2.36
C LEU A 148 -16.35 8.21 3.17
N ASN A 149 -15.92 8.83 4.25
CA ASN A 149 -16.76 9.58 5.18
C ASN A 149 -16.67 11.10 4.96
N GLU A 150 -16.00 11.53 3.87
CA GLU A 150 -15.96 12.94 3.49
C GLU A 150 -17.32 13.36 2.91
N PRO A 151 -18.04 14.31 3.52
CA PRO A 151 -19.34 14.75 3.04
C PRO A 151 -19.25 15.60 1.77
N ASP A 152 -18.18 16.38 1.61
CA ASP A 152 -17.93 17.18 0.42
C ASP A 152 -17.50 16.30 -0.75
N ALA A 153 -18.30 16.29 -1.82
CA ALA A 153 -18.07 15.44 -2.98
C ALA A 153 -16.74 15.77 -3.69
N ASP A 154 -16.38 17.06 -3.80
CA ASP A 154 -15.14 17.48 -4.44
C ASP A 154 -13.92 17.10 -3.60
N GLN A 155 -14.00 17.26 -2.28
CA GLN A 155 -12.95 16.81 -1.37
C GLN A 155 -12.81 15.28 -1.36
N ARG A 156 -13.92 14.56 -1.37
CA ARG A 156 -13.92 13.10 -1.49
C ARG A 156 -13.24 12.66 -2.78
N GLN A 157 -13.55 13.30 -3.90
CA GLN A 157 -12.93 13.00 -5.20
C GLN A 157 -11.43 13.30 -5.19
N ARG A 158 -11.00 14.43 -4.63
CA ARG A 158 -9.58 14.76 -4.44
C ARG A 158 -8.84 13.72 -3.62
N ARG A 159 -9.48 13.22 -2.56
CA ARG A 159 -8.91 12.14 -1.73
C ARG A 159 -8.85 10.81 -2.49
N ALA A 160 -9.85 10.50 -3.32
CA ALA A 160 -9.85 9.31 -4.15
C ALA A 160 -8.71 9.31 -5.17
N VAL A 161 -8.38 10.48 -5.76
CA VAL A 161 -7.25 10.60 -6.69
C VAL A 161 -5.94 10.15 -6.05
N ARG A 162 -5.69 10.46 -4.78
CA ARG A 162 -4.47 10.02 -4.06
C ARG A 162 -4.39 8.49 -4.00
N ALA A 163 -5.50 7.86 -3.63
CA ALA A 163 -5.59 6.42 -3.59
C ALA A 163 -5.40 5.78 -4.97
N GLU A 164 -5.91 6.42 -6.04
CA GLU A 164 -5.74 5.94 -7.40
C GLU A 164 -4.30 6.03 -7.89
N VAL A 165 -3.63 7.16 -7.65
CA VAL A 165 -2.21 7.32 -8.00
C VAL A 165 -1.36 6.27 -7.30
N PHE A 166 -1.59 6.04 -6.00
CA PHE A 166 -0.92 4.99 -5.25
C PHE A 166 -1.24 3.60 -5.81
N ARG A 167 -2.53 3.31 -6.08
CA ARG A 167 -3.01 2.04 -6.63
C ARG A 167 -2.44 1.74 -8.01
N GLY A 168 -2.23 2.76 -8.83
CA GLY A 168 -1.61 2.62 -10.15
C GLY A 168 -0.09 2.39 -10.11
N THR A 169 0.58 2.79 -9.02
CA THR A 169 2.04 2.76 -8.93
C THR A 169 2.57 1.58 -8.11
N MET A 170 2.07 1.42 -6.89
CA MET A 170 2.63 0.46 -5.92
C MET A 170 2.58 -0.99 -6.40
N PRO A 171 1.46 -1.52 -6.94
CA PRO A 171 1.38 -2.89 -7.42
C PRO A 171 2.44 -3.21 -8.48
N VAL A 172 2.54 -2.35 -9.49
CA VAL A 172 3.49 -2.53 -10.59
C VAL A 172 4.93 -2.51 -10.08
N ALA A 173 5.24 -1.62 -9.14
CA ALA A 173 6.58 -1.53 -8.58
C ALA A 173 6.93 -2.73 -7.68
N LEU A 174 5.96 -3.30 -6.96
CA LEU A 174 6.16 -4.53 -6.18
C LEU A 174 6.43 -5.76 -7.06
N GLU A 175 5.84 -5.82 -8.26
CA GLU A 175 6.14 -6.88 -9.23
C GLU A 175 7.62 -6.88 -9.64
N TRP A 176 8.26 -5.72 -9.79
CA TRP A 176 9.70 -5.62 -10.07
C TRP A 176 10.56 -6.23 -8.96
N LEU A 177 10.07 -6.24 -7.73
CA LEU A 177 10.71 -6.93 -6.60
C LEU A 177 10.31 -8.43 -6.51
N GLY A 178 9.47 -8.91 -7.41
CA GLY A 178 8.90 -10.26 -7.38
C GLY A 178 7.97 -10.48 -6.19
N ILE A 179 7.34 -9.43 -5.68
CA ILE A 179 6.39 -9.47 -4.58
C ILE A 179 4.99 -9.53 -5.15
N ALA A 180 4.37 -10.70 -5.09
CA ALA A 180 2.99 -10.87 -5.53
C ALA A 180 2.01 -10.19 -4.58
N LEU A 181 0.98 -9.56 -5.14
CA LEU A 181 -0.10 -9.00 -4.34
C LEU A 181 -1.02 -10.10 -3.83
N ALA A 182 -1.45 -9.94 -2.60
CA ALA A 182 -2.57 -10.70 -2.09
C ALA A 182 -3.85 -10.01 -2.56
N GLU A 183 -4.62 -10.65 -3.47
CA GLU A 183 -5.84 -10.08 -4.05
C GLU A 183 -6.90 -9.72 -2.99
N ARG A 184 -6.84 -10.34 -1.83
CA ARG A 184 -7.65 -10.05 -0.63
C ARG A 184 -6.87 -10.36 0.63
N LEU A 185 -6.34 -9.34 1.27
CA LEU A 185 -6.14 -9.38 2.72
C LEU A 185 -7.48 -8.94 3.32
N GLY A 186 -8.05 -9.72 4.24
CA GLY A 186 -9.39 -9.51 4.78
C GLY A 186 -9.68 -8.08 5.22
N SER A 187 -10.95 -7.74 5.35
CA SER A 187 -11.38 -6.43 5.83
C SER A 187 -10.82 -6.17 7.23
N ARG A 188 -10.53 -4.92 7.54
CA ARG A 188 -9.79 -4.46 8.72
C ARG A 188 -10.40 -4.86 10.08
N ASP A 189 -11.63 -5.32 10.13
CA ASP A 189 -12.35 -5.56 11.40
C ASP A 189 -11.78 -6.74 12.22
N GLY A 190 -10.77 -7.46 11.67
CA GLY A 190 -10.07 -8.55 12.34
C GLY A 190 -8.57 -8.35 12.59
N TRP A 191 -7.97 -7.19 12.23
CA TRP A 191 -6.56 -6.95 12.52
C TRP A 191 -6.36 -6.46 13.95
N PRO A 192 -5.43 -7.05 14.71
CA PRO A 192 -5.14 -6.56 16.05
C PRO A 192 -4.66 -5.11 15.95
N GLU A 193 -5.43 -4.18 16.51
CA GLU A 193 -4.87 -2.88 16.86
C GLU A 193 -3.70 -3.14 17.80
N THR A 194 -2.49 -2.76 17.37
CA THR A 194 -1.35 -2.80 18.28
C THR A 194 -1.73 -1.97 19.50
N ARG A 195 -1.84 -2.62 20.64
CA ARG A 195 -1.95 -1.95 21.93
C ARG A 195 -0.73 -1.04 22.01
N ARG A 196 -0.96 0.27 21.91
CA ARG A 196 0.05 1.24 22.32
C ARG A 196 0.36 0.89 23.78
N GLY A 197 1.59 0.43 23.98
CA GLY A 197 2.07 0.04 25.30
C GLY A 197 1.88 1.15 26.30
N ALA A 198 1.48 0.73 27.48
CA ALA A 198 1.56 1.54 28.68
C ALA A 198 3.03 1.79 29.03
#